data_c95a364886c6e6ccb472af7ca9e8c880
#
_entry.id   c95a364886c6e6ccb472af7ca9e8c880
#
_cell.length_a   1.000
_cell.length_b   1.000
_cell.length_c   1.000
_cell.angle_alpha   90.00
_cell.angle_beta   90.00
_cell.angle_gamma   90.00
#
_symmetry.space_group_name_H-M   'P 1'
#
loop_
_entity.id
_entity.type
_entity.pdbx_description
1 polymer ?
#
loop_
_entity_poly.entity_id
_entity_poly.type
_entity_poly.pdbx_seq_one_letter_code
_entity_poly.pdbx_strand_id
1 'polypeptide(L)'
;MKAVFLIILLFFKSSLAINIKDNNINSSLEIVPQNKVFQYDDYLYLGIKITLAEGWKTYWKNPGDAGASIGVSIESKDINDFEILYPLPKEYTDHSVKTIGYENEVIFPIKLKIDKKKKDFWNH
;
A
#
# COMPACT_ATOMS: atom_id res chain seq x y z
N MET A 1 2.79 5.64 -19.82
CA MET A 1 2.16 5.64 -18.49
C MET A 1 2.99 4.80 -17.53
N LYS A 2 3.06 5.23 -16.33
CA LYS A 2 4.07 4.76 -15.38
C LYS A 2 3.38 4.22 -14.13
N ALA A 3 3.71 2.99 -13.73
CA ALA A 3 3.13 2.32 -12.59
C ALA A 3 4.18 2.08 -11.51
N VAL A 4 3.75 1.97 -10.28
CA VAL A 4 4.58 1.70 -9.12
C VAL A 4 4.21 0.34 -8.56
N PHE A 5 5.20 -0.50 -8.33
CA PHE A 5 5.05 -1.78 -7.64
C PHE A 5 5.62 -1.67 -6.23
N LEU A 6 4.94 -2.26 -5.29
CA LEU A 6 5.27 -2.19 -3.88
C LEU A 6 5.30 -3.60 -3.30
N ILE A 7 6.39 -3.91 -2.60
CA ILE A 7 6.54 -5.17 -1.85
C ILE A 7 6.77 -4.82 -0.39
N ILE A 8 5.93 -5.36 0.49
CA ILE A 8 6.04 -5.18 1.92
C ILE A 8 6.32 -6.53 2.56
N LEU A 9 7.42 -6.61 3.31
CA LEU A 9 7.75 -7.79 4.10
C LEU A 9 7.57 -7.46 5.58
N LEU A 10 6.72 -8.23 6.24
CA LEU A 10 6.45 -8.09 7.65
C LEU A 10 6.99 -9.30 8.39
N PHE A 11 7.88 -9.06 9.33
CA PHE A 11 8.47 -10.12 10.17
C PHE A 11 8.09 -9.88 11.61
N PHE A 12 7.40 -10.85 12.20
CA PHE A 12 6.98 -10.79 13.59
C PHE A 12 7.64 -11.93 14.36
N LYS A 13 8.63 -11.60 15.17
CA LYS A 13 9.19 -12.52 16.16
C LYS A 13 9.03 -11.89 17.52
N SER A 14 10.06 -11.21 17.99
CA SER A 14 10.02 -10.40 19.20
C SER A 14 9.80 -8.93 18.88
N SER A 15 9.92 -8.54 17.63
CA SER A 15 9.71 -7.16 17.17
C SER A 15 9.12 -7.16 15.77
N LEU A 16 8.45 -6.06 15.43
CA LEU A 16 7.91 -5.82 14.11
C LEU A 16 9.01 -5.27 13.19
N ALA A 17 9.23 -5.91 12.05
CA ALA A 17 10.08 -5.38 11.01
C ALA A 17 9.27 -5.27 9.71
N ILE A 18 9.32 -4.10 9.08
CA ILE A 18 8.64 -3.82 7.82
C ILE A 18 9.69 -3.37 6.81
N ASN A 19 9.80 -4.10 5.70
CA ASN A 19 10.67 -3.74 4.60
C ASN A 19 9.85 -3.36 3.39
N ILE A 20 10.16 -2.21 2.80
CA ILE A 20 9.51 -1.74 1.59
C ILE A 20 10.60 -1.63 0.52
N LYS A 21 10.31 -2.19 -0.66
CA LYS A 21 11.17 -2.02 -1.81
C LYS A 21 10.43 -1.24 -2.90
N ASP A 22 11.08 -0.23 -3.39
CA ASP A 22 10.64 0.52 -4.56
C ASP A 22 11.83 0.66 -5.50
N ASN A 23 11.70 0.08 -6.66
CA ASN A 23 12.74 0.15 -7.69
C ASN A 23 12.53 1.31 -8.67
N ASN A 24 11.53 2.13 -8.43
CA ASN A 24 11.20 3.24 -9.32
C ASN A 24 11.79 4.55 -8.79
N ILE A 25 12.74 5.12 -9.52
CA ILE A 25 13.38 6.39 -9.15
C ILE A 25 12.45 7.60 -9.20
N ASN A 26 11.26 7.44 -9.80
CA ASN A 26 10.28 8.51 -9.96
C ASN A 26 9.17 8.48 -8.90
N SER A 27 9.34 7.63 -7.91
CA SER A 27 8.43 7.55 -6.78
C SER A 27 9.20 7.29 -5.49
N SER A 28 8.60 7.65 -4.38
CA SER A 28 9.09 7.29 -3.06
C SER A 28 7.96 6.68 -2.24
N LEU A 29 8.31 5.73 -1.38
CA LEU A 29 7.38 4.98 -0.56
C LEU A 29 7.70 5.19 0.91
N GLU A 30 6.66 5.30 1.72
CA GLU A 30 6.79 5.51 3.13
C GLU A 30 5.65 4.83 3.87
N ILE A 31 5.94 4.18 4.99
CA ILE A 31 4.91 3.65 5.90
C ILE A 31 4.41 4.79 6.79
N VAL A 32 3.11 4.91 6.91
CA VAL A 32 2.46 5.93 7.73
C VAL A 32 1.47 5.25 8.67
N PRO A 33 1.55 5.45 9.97
CA PRO A 33 2.60 6.20 10.70
C PRO A 33 3.91 5.40 10.77
N GLN A 34 5.03 6.10 10.84
CA GLN A 34 6.35 5.47 10.77
C GLN A 34 6.67 4.58 11.98
N ASN A 35 6.22 4.94 13.16
CA ASN A 35 6.60 4.31 14.42
C ASN A 35 5.45 3.65 15.17
N LYS A 36 4.29 3.59 14.57
CA LYS A 36 3.09 3.01 15.18
C LYS A 36 2.33 2.19 14.16
N VAL A 37 1.69 1.15 14.66
CA VAL A 37 0.67 0.43 13.92
C VAL A 37 -0.61 0.54 14.72
N PHE A 38 -1.68 1.01 14.11
CA PHE A 38 -2.97 1.10 14.78
C PHE A 38 -3.65 -0.24 14.76
N GLN A 39 -4.14 -0.66 15.91
CA GLN A 39 -4.91 -1.88 16.05
C GLN A 39 -6.34 -1.56 16.42
N TYR A 40 -7.26 -2.21 15.73
CA TYR A 40 -8.68 -2.18 16.08
C TYR A 40 -9.25 -3.58 15.85
N ASP A 41 -9.80 -4.17 16.92
CA ASP A 41 -10.33 -5.54 16.89
C ASP A 41 -9.23 -6.53 16.44
N ASP A 42 -9.48 -7.33 15.41
CA ASP A 42 -8.53 -8.32 14.87
C ASP A 42 -7.68 -7.77 13.72
N TYR A 43 -7.67 -6.45 13.55
CA TYR A 43 -7.01 -5.82 12.42
C TYR A 43 -5.93 -4.84 12.84
N LEU A 44 -4.86 -4.84 12.07
CA LEU A 44 -3.86 -3.77 12.10
C LEU A 44 -4.09 -2.85 10.91
N TYR A 45 -3.91 -1.57 11.11
CA TYR A 45 -4.04 -0.57 10.06
C TYR A 45 -2.76 0.21 9.91
N LEU A 46 -2.30 0.33 8.69
CA LEU A 46 -1.18 1.20 8.34
C LEU A 46 -1.47 1.85 7.00
N GLY A 47 -0.73 2.90 6.68
CA GLY A 47 -0.84 3.56 5.39
C GLY A 47 0.44 3.39 4.60
N ILE A 48 0.31 3.31 3.29
CA ILE A 48 1.43 3.37 2.38
C ILE A 48 1.32 4.65 1.60
N LYS A 49 2.22 5.57 1.86
CA LYS A 49 2.29 6.85 1.20
C LYS A 49 3.20 6.74 -0.01
N ILE A 50 2.66 7.05 -1.15
CA ILE A 50 3.41 7.11 -2.41
C ILE A 50 3.49 8.55 -2.85
N THR A 51 4.70 9.06 -3.02
CA THR A 51 4.97 10.38 -3.58
C THR A 51 5.54 10.20 -4.96
N LEU A 52 4.91 10.81 -5.95
CA LEU A 52 5.23 10.64 -7.37
C LEU A 52 5.90 11.89 -7.93
N ALA A 53 6.91 11.70 -8.77
CA ALA A 53 7.49 12.78 -9.54
C ALA A 53 6.45 13.36 -10.50
N GLU A 54 6.66 14.61 -10.91
CA GLU A 54 5.77 15.29 -11.86
C GLU A 54 5.58 14.45 -13.15
N GLY A 55 4.35 14.33 -13.58
CA GLY A 55 3.99 13.55 -14.76
C GLY A 55 3.90 12.04 -14.56
N TRP A 56 4.20 11.56 -13.35
CA TRP A 56 4.05 10.15 -13.03
C TRP A 56 2.72 9.89 -12.31
N LYS A 57 2.18 8.68 -12.53
CA LYS A 57 0.91 8.25 -11.94
C LYS A 57 1.03 6.87 -11.34
N THR A 58 0.22 6.63 -10.31
CA THR A 58 -0.12 5.27 -9.88
C THR A 58 -1.62 5.09 -10.06
N TYR A 59 -2.10 3.87 -10.08
CA TYR A 59 -3.42 3.58 -10.60
C TYR A 59 -4.35 2.99 -9.56
N TRP A 60 -5.63 3.21 -9.77
CA TRP A 60 -6.72 2.61 -9.00
C TRP A 60 -6.82 1.12 -9.33
N LYS A 61 -7.57 0.36 -8.52
CA LYS A 61 -7.80 -1.08 -8.73
C LYS A 61 -8.32 -1.40 -10.14
N ASN A 62 -9.08 -0.49 -10.74
CA ASN A 62 -9.55 -0.58 -12.11
C ASN A 62 -8.96 0.60 -12.89
N PRO A 63 -7.79 0.42 -13.51
CA PRO A 63 -7.02 1.56 -14.02
C PRO A 63 -7.59 2.20 -15.30
N GLY A 64 -8.59 1.61 -15.93
CA GLY A 64 -9.16 2.10 -17.18
C GLY A 64 -8.53 1.46 -18.40
N ASP A 65 -8.31 2.26 -19.43
CA ASP A 65 -7.85 1.74 -20.74
C ASP A 65 -6.41 1.26 -20.72
N ALA A 66 -5.60 1.75 -19.79
CA ALA A 66 -4.19 1.40 -19.72
C ALA A 66 -3.68 1.57 -18.29
N GLY A 67 -2.48 1.04 -18.04
CA GLY A 67 -1.86 1.06 -16.72
C GLY A 67 -2.15 -0.21 -15.94
N ALA A 68 -1.62 -0.28 -14.74
CA ALA A 68 -1.82 -1.41 -13.83
C ALA A 68 -1.97 -0.90 -12.40
N SER A 69 -2.86 -1.50 -11.63
CA SER A 69 -2.97 -1.19 -10.21
C SER A 69 -1.69 -1.55 -9.46
N ILE A 70 -1.48 -0.94 -8.30
CA ILE A 70 -0.31 -1.28 -7.47
C ILE A 70 -0.36 -2.75 -7.07
N GLY A 71 0.81 -3.40 -7.08
CA GLY A 71 0.97 -4.73 -6.53
C GLY A 71 1.54 -4.64 -5.13
N VAL A 72 0.87 -5.28 -4.17
CA VAL A 72 1.33 -5.35 -2.79
C VAL A 72 1.48 -6.79 -2.40
N SER A 73 2.63 -7.14 -1.85
CA SER A 73 2.89 -8.47 -1.31
C SER A 73 3.28 -8.33 0.16
N ILE A 74 2.64 -9.10 1.02
CA ILE A 74 2.91 -9.09 2.45
C ILE A 74 3.25 -10.51 2.88
N GLU A 75 4.44 -10.68 3.43
CA GLU A 75 4.90 -11.97 3.94
C GLU A 75 5.02 -11.89 5.45
N SER A 76 4.16 -12.60 6.16
CA SER A 76 4.19 -12.70 7.60
C SER A 76 3.43 -13.93 8.06
N LYS A 77 3.95 -14.60 9.07
CA LYS A 77 3.28 -15.73 9.70
C LYS A 77 2.11 -15.29 10.59
N ASP A 78 2.11 -14.02 10.99
CA ASP A 78 1.14 -13.48 11.95
C ASP A 78 -0.03 -12.78 11.26
N ILE A 79 0.03 -12.64 9.94
CA ILE A 79 -0.99 -11.98 9.14
C ILE A 79 -1.66 -13.02 8.23
N ASN A 80 -2.95 -13.23 8.41
CA ASN A 80 -3.71 -14.18 7.61
C ASN A 80 -4.10 -13.65 6.24
N ASP A 81 -4.39 -12.35 6.18
CA ASP A 81 -4.90 -11.72 4.97
C ASP A 81 -4.72 -10.22 5.05
N PHE A 82 -4.81 -9.55 3.92
CA PHE A 82 -4.76 -8.10 3.90
C PHE A 82 -5.67 -7.53 2.81
N GLU A 83 -6.04 -6.28 2.98
CA GLU A 83 -6.85 -5.54 2.02
C GLU A 83 -6.27 -4.15 1.83
N ILE A 84 -6.10 -3.75 0.57
CA ILE A 84 -5.73 -2.40 0.22
C ILE A 84 -7.00 -1.58 0.08
N LEU A 85 -7.08 -0.47 0.79
CA LEU A 85 -8.17 0.47 0.67
C LEU A 85 -7.75 1.57 -0.31
N TYR A 86 -8.61 1.84 -1.28
CA TYR A 86 -8.29 2.79 -2.35
C TYR A 86 -8.98 4.12 -2.08
N PRO A 87 -8.22 5.23 -1.95
CA PRO A 87 -8.83 6.56 -1.90
C PRO A 87 -9.60 6.87 -3.17
N LEU A 88 -10.42 7.91 -3.14
CA LEU A 88 -11.15 8.34 -4.33
C LEU A 88 -10.17 8.72 -5.44
N PRO A 89 -10.21 8.05 -6.58
CA PRO A 89 -9.29 8.32 -7.68
C PRO A 89 -9.78 9.47 -8.56
N LYS A 90 -8.92 9.90 -9.47
CA LYS A 90 -9.25 10.84 -10.54
C LYS A 90 -9.21 10.14 -11.88
N GLU A 91 -10.02 10.61 -12.80
CA GLU A 91 -9.96 10.20 -14.20
C GLU A 91 -9.03 11.13 -14.98
N TYR A 92 -8.18 10.53 -15.79
CA TYR A 92 -7.25 11.25 -16.67
C TYR A 92 -7.51 10.82 -18.10
N THR A 93 -7.40 11.77 -19.01
CA THR A 93 -7.50 11.48 -20.46
C THR A 93 -6.24 12.01 -21.13
N ASP A 94 -5.53 11.14 -21.82
CA ASP A 94 -4.34 11.47 -22.56
C ASP A 94 -4.40 10.78 -23.94
N HIS A 95 -4.42 11.57 -25.02
CA HIS A 95 -4.55 11.06 -26.38
C HIS A 95 -5.70 10.06 -26.54
N SER A 96 -6.86 10.37 -25.99
CA SER A 96 -8.08 9.53 -26.00
C SER A 96 -7.99 8.27 -25.14
N VAL A 97 -6.88 8.09 -24.40
CA VAL A 97 -6.74 7.00 -23.45
C VAL A 97 -7.20 7.48 -22.08
N LYS A 98 -8.18 6.80 -21.52
CA LYS A 98 -8.69 7.11 -20.17
C LYS A 98 -8.04 6.22 -19.14
N THR A 99 -7.53 6.84 -18.08
CA THR A 99 -6.97 6.13 -16.93
C THR A 99 -7.58 6.64 -15.64
N ILE A 100 -7.58 5.81 -14.62
CA ILE A 100 -8.14 6.13 -13.32
C ILE A 100 -7.05 5.87 -12.28
N GLY A 101 -6.72 6.89 -11.50
CA GLY A 101 -5.62 6.75 -10.55
C GLY A 101 -5.30 8.02 -9.81
N TYR A 102 -4.02 8.20 -9.53
CA TYR A 102 -3.51 9.23 -8.64
C TYR A 102 -2.23 9.84 -9.17
N GLU A 103 -2.04 11.11 -8.86
CA GLU A 103 -0.80 11.83 -9.13
C GLU A 103 -0.33 12.57 -7.88
N ASN A 104 0.87 13.10 -7.89
CA ASN A 104 1.51 13.81 -6.79
C ASN A 104 1.72 12.93 -5.55
N GLU A 105 0.73 12.76 -4.73
CA GLU A 105 0.82 12.00 -3.49
C GLU A 105 -0.49 11.28 -3.22
N VAL A 106 -0.37 10.05 -2.76
CA VAL A 106 -1.52 9.25 -2.34
C VAL A 106 -1.13 8.36 -1.17
N ILE A 107 -2.07 8.17 -0.25
CA ILE A 107 -1.91 7.23 0.86
C ILE A 107 -2.93 6.11 0.67
N PHE A 108 -2.44 4.89 0.57
CA PHE A 108 -3.28 3.69 0.52
C PHE A 108 -3.32 3.08 1.91
N PRO A 109 -4.46 3.13 2.61
CA PRO A 109 -4.59 2.38 3.86
C PRO A 109 -4.54 0.88 3.58
N ILE A 110 -3.83 0.17 4.43
CA ILE A 110 -3.75 -1.29 4.39
C ILE A 110 -4.38 -1.83 5.67
N LYS A 111 -5.33 -2.73 5.51
CA LYS A 111 -5.98 -3.42 6.60
C LYS A 111 -5.42 -4.84 6.65
N LEU A 112 -4.75 -5.18 7.75
CA LEU A 112 -4.10 -6.46 7.94
C LEU A 112 -4.91 -7.29 8.95
N LYS A 113 -5.28 -8.50 8.58
CA LYS A 113 -5.97 -9.40 9.50
C LYS A 113 -4.95 -10.21 10.30
N ILE A 114 -4.98 -10.08 11.61
CA ILE A 114 -4.06 -10.76 12.51
C ILE A 114 -4.53 -12.21 12.71
N ASP A 115 -3.59 -13.15 12.78
CA ASP A 115 -3.86 -14.51 13.21
C ASP A 115 -4.34 -14.47 14.68
N LYS A 116 -5.52 -15.01 14.94
CA LYS A 116 -6.11 -15.01 16.28
C LYS A 116 -5.22 -15.66 17.34
N LYS A 117 -4.43 -16.64 16.97
CA LYS A 117 -3.46 -17.30 17.86
C LYS A 117 -2.33 -16.39 18.30
N LYS A 118 -2.12 -15.26 17.58
CA LYS A 118 -1.06 -14.29 17.80
C LYS A 118 -1.59 -12.96 18.29
N LYS A 119 -2.89 -12.84 18.56
CA LYS A 119 -3.53 -11.58 18.92
C LYS A 119 -2.89 -10.91 20.13
N ASP A 120 -2.53 -11.69 21.15
CA ASP A 120 -1.95 -11.16 22.38
C ASP A 120 -0.59 -10.50 22.15
N PHE A 121 0.13 -10.90 21.11
CA PHE A 121 1.41 -10.30 20.74
C PHE A 121 1.26 -8.81 20.40
N TRP A 122 0.12 -8.43 19.83
CA TRP A 122 -0.13 -7.07 19.35
C TRP A 122 -0.73 -6.13 20.38
N ASN A 123 -1.17 -6.66 21.51
CA ASN A 123 -1.84 -5.91 22.59
C ASN A 123 -0.89 -5.38 23.66
N HIS A 124 0.38 -5.27 23.34
CA HIS A 124 1.40 -4.76 24.26
C HIS A 124 1.60 -3.27 24.20
#